data_3420fac5991cda0bf44bc20e9ddc0106
#
_entry.id   3420fac5991cda0bf44bc20e9ddc0106
#
_cell.length_a   1.000
_cell.length_b   1.000
_cell.length_c   1.000
_cell.angle_alpha   90.00
_cell.angle_beta   90.00
_cell.angle_gamma   90.00
#
_symmetry.space_group_name_H-M   'P 1'
#
loop_
_entity.id
_entity.type
_entity.pdbx_description
1 polymer ?
#
loop_
_entity_poly.entity_id
_entity_poly.type
_entity_poly.pdbx_seq_one_letter_code
_entity_poly.pdbx_strand_id
1 'polypeptide(L)'
;SFIVLLLGEWIARGSLTADTFISFIFPHFGAYLLAWLLLFLVWELLDWVLRIPPLATLGMAVLGCAPCAVNFYTMQLRGEPFLPWDLMQVSEAAGVASAAGLKLQTSMVVSIVLVLALTVASFFVYRGRLRQRWLPRLAGTGASAVALCLLIFGVYLQPAVTQVLGITPDAWMQDRYYRYYGVLTGFMTNLTNLEIAKPEGYSEQAVDDILDNVAESEKFSTGPMYAGSYAATTPKEERAKQPTIIYVMDESYWDVSELEQYGITFDTDVSQNLHALQQTSAYGRAYSPSFGGGTCDVEFEALTGYSVSFLPSGSKPYQQHVTKPMFALPNYLKLKGYQTAAVHCFWAKYWSRDKAYPNLGFSDFISLEDMHGVTKVRKHYWTNGLVTDDSMADQIIQQYEKMSTSSDKPIFLHAVTMQNHTNYNSCLLYTSD
;
A
#
# COMPACT_ATOMS: atom_id res chain seq x y z
N SER A 1 21.11 21.64 9.50
CA SER A 1 20.25 21.00 8.47
C SER A 1 21.04 20.02 7.59
N PHE A 2 22.21 20.39 7.03
CA PHE A 2 22.99 19.50 6.14
C PHE A 2 23.42 18.19 6.82
N ILE A 3 23.91 18.26 8.06
CA ILE A 3 24.25 17.04 8.84
C ILE A 3 23.04 16.16 9.02
N VAL A 4 21.88 16.73 9.33
CA VAL A 4 20.62 15.98 9.52
C VAL A 4 20.19 15.29 8.21
N LEU A 5 20.35 15.95 7.07
CA LEU A 5 20.11 15.31 5.78
C LEU A 5 20.99 14.08 5.57
N LEU A 6 22.30 14.20 5.84
CA LEU A 6 23.22 13.05 5.72
C LEU A 6 22.91 11.92 6.71
N LEU A 7 22.51 12.27 7.92
CA LEU A 7 22.07 11.27 8.91
C LEU A 7 20.78 10.55 8.45
N GLY A 8 19.84 11.28 7.88
CA GLY A 8 18.63 10.70 7.27
C GLY A 8 18.96 9.71 6.15
N GLU A 9 19.82 10.12 5.20
CA GLU A 9 20.26 9.22 4.12
C GLU A 9 21.03 8.00 4.64
N TRP A 10 21.84 8.17 5.69
CA TRP A 10 22.53 7.05 6.34
C TRP A 10 21.53 6.07 6.98
N ILE A 11 20.51 6.56 7.65
CA ILE A 11 19.42 5.74 8.20
C ILE A 11 18.71 4.99 7.08
N ALA A 12 18.28 5.70 6.03
CA ALA A 12 17.49 5.13 4.95
C ALA A 12 18.23 4.03 4.16
N ARG A 13 19.56 4.17 4.02
CA ARG A 13 20.40 3.24 3.26
C ARG A 13 21.11 2.19 4.13
N GLY A 14 21.08 2.37 5.45
CA GLY A 14 21.85 1.54 6.40
C GLY A 14 23.37 1.81 6.38
N SER A 15 23.90 2.35 5.28
CA SER A 15 25.33 2.73 5.14
C SER A 15 25.48 3.93 4.21
N LEU A 16 26.53 4.75 4.44
CA LEU A 16 27.00 5.76 3.51
C LEU A 16 28.44 5.42 3.11
N THR A 17 28.62 5.09 1.84
CA THR A 17 29.91 4.73 1.27
C THR A 17 30.36 5.79 0.25
N ALA A 18 31.60 5.76 -0.20
CA ALA A 18 32.06 6.61 -1.29
C ALA A 18 31.21 6.40 -2.56
N ASP A 19 30.79 5.17 -2.83
CA ASP A 19 29.90 4.86 -3.94
C ASP A 19 28.54 5.57 -3.82
N THR A 20 27.99 5.66 -2.62
CA THR A 20 26.74 6.42 -2.37
C THR A 20 26.85 7.87 -2.84
N PHE A 21 27.97 8.52 -2.57
CA PHE A 21 28.19 9.89 -3.01
C PHE A 21 28.39 10.00 -4.52
N ILE A 22 29.21 9.12 -5.10
CA ILE A 22 29.61 9.15 -6.51
C ILE A 22 28.44 8.74 -7.42
N SER A 23 27.73 7.67 -7.05
CA SER A 23 26.69 7.09 -7.91
C SER A 23 25.30 7.70 -7.71
N PHE A 24 25.01 8.29 -6.55
CA PHE A 24 23.68 8.80 -6.23
C PHE A 24 23.65 10.29 -5.89
N ILE A 25 24.43 10.75 -4.88
CA ILE A 25 24.30 12.11 -4.36
C ILE A 25 24.83 13.15 -5.35
N PHE A 26 26.05 12.99 -5.85
CA PHE A 26 26.64 13.97 -6.76
C PHE A 26 25.93 14.06 -8.12
N PRO A 27 25.56 12.94 -8.79
CA PRO A 27 24.82 13.02 -10.05
C PRO A 27 23.45 13.68 -9.90
N HIS A 28 22.82 13.55 -8.73
CA HIS A 28 21.48 14.09 -8.44
C HIS A 28 21.51 15.22 -7.42
N PHE A 29 22.60 16.01 -7.40
CA PHE A 29 22.84 17.07 -6.42
C PHE A 29 21.65 18.03 -6.25
N GLY A 30 20.93 18.36 -7.34
CA GLY A 30 19.73 19.21 -7.30
C GLY A 30 18.66 18.71 -6.33
N ALA A 31 18.41 17.40 -6.29
CA ALA A 31 17.44 16.79 -5.39
C ALA A 31 17.87 16.90 -3.91
N TYR A 32 19.15 16.66 -3.64
CA TYR A 32 19.70 16.76 -2.27
C TYR A 32 19.81 18.22 -1.81
N LEU A 33 20.04 19.15 -2.73
CA LEU A 33 19.99 20.58 -2.45
C LEU A 33 18.56 21.01 -2.05
N LEU A 34 17.54 20.52 -2.74
CA LEU A 34 16.14 20.79 -2.38
C LEU A 34 15.79 20.19 -1.01
N ALA A 35 16.21 18.96 -0.73
CA ALA A 35 15.99 18.32 0.58
C ALA A 35 16.71 19.09 1.71
N TRP A 36 17.94 19.57 1.45
CA TRP A 36 18.64 20.42 2.39
C TRP A 36 17.92 21.75 2.62
N LEU A 37 17.47 22.41 1.56
CA LEU A 37 16.74 23.67 1.63
C LEU A 37 15.41 23.51 2.39
N LEU A 38 14.72 22.41 2.17
CA LEU A 38 13.51 22.05 2.92
C LEU A 38 13.80 21.99 4.42
N LEU A 39 14.79 21.21 4.83
CA LEU A 39 15.17 21.09 6.24
C LEU A 39 15.71 22.42 6.82
N PHE A 40 16.39 23.21 6.02
CA PHE A 40 16.85 24.53 6.45
C PHE A 40 15.68 25.48 6.73
N LEU A 41 14.71 25.57 5.82
CA LEU A 41 13.53 26.42 5.98
C LEU A 41 12.61 25.93 7.12
N VAL A 42 12.48 24.63 7.28
CA VAL A 42 11.77 24.05 8.45
C VAL A 42 12.47 24.47 9.76
N TRP A 43 13.80 24.39 9.80
CA TRP A 43 14.55 24.81 10.98
C TRP A 43 14.40 26.29 11.25
N GLU A 44 14.52 27.16 10.24
CA GLU A 44 14.31 28.61 10.36
C GLU A 44 12.90 28.91 10.89
N LEU A 45 11.88 28.31 10.30
CA LEU A 45 10.50 28.50 10.74
C LEU A 45 10.31 28.10 12.22
N LEU A 46 10.80 26.92 12.61
CA LEU A 46 10.74 26.44 13.98
C LEU A 46 11.53 27.33 14.94
N ASP A 47 12.71 27.84 14.55
CA ASP A 47 13.51 28.73 15.39
C ASP A 47 12.80 30.08 15.64
N TRP A 48 12.19 30.65 14.60
CA TRP A 48 11.40 31.88 14.72
C TRP A 48 10.12 31.70 15.57
N VAL A 49 9.46 30.54 15.41
CA VAL A 49 8.22 30.23 16.14
C VAL A 49 8.51 29.90 17.61
N LEU A 50 9.44 28.98 17.86
CA LEU A 50 9.68 28.42 19.20
C LEU A 50 10.59 29.30 20.06
N ARG A 51 11.51 30.05 19.45
CA ARG A 51 12.57 30.80 20.11
C ARG A 51 13.54 29.98 20.96
N ILE A 52 13.52 28.70 20.78
CA ILE A 52 14.35 27.74 21.51
C ILE A 52 15.11 26.93 20.47
N PRO A 53 16.32 27.39 20.06
CA PRO A 53 17.10 26.76 18.99
C PRO A 53 17.29 25.23 19.17
N PRO A 54 17.49 24.70 20.40
CA PRO A 54 17.52 23.28 20.61
C PRO A 54 16.23 22.54 20.20
N LEU A 55 15.06 23.12 20.51
CA LEU A 55 13.78 22.52 20.09
C LEU A 55 13.56 22.61 18.58
N ALA A 56 13.97 23.73 17.97
CA ALA A 56 13.95 23.86 16.51
C ALA A 56 14.87 22.84 15.84
N THR A 57 16.08 22.64 16.38
CA THR A 57 17.05 21.65 15.88
C THR A 57 16.50 20.22 16.04
N LEU A 58 15.91 19.90 17.19
CA LEU A 58 15.31 18.60 17.44
C LEU A 58 14.09 18.36 16.52
N GLY A 59 13.20 19.35 16.40
CA GLY A 59 12.02 19.25 15.51
C GLY A 59 12.41 19.03 14.04
N MET A 60 13.37 19.81 13.53
CA MET A 60 13.92 19.61 12.18
C MET A 60 14.55 18.21 12.04
N ALA A 61 15.33 17.77 13.04
CA ALA A 61 15.98 16.46 12.98
C ALA A 61 14.96 15.30 13.00
N VAL A 62 13.88 15.42 13.78
CA VAL A 62 12.79 14.44 13.77
C VAL A 62 12.13 14.41 12.37
N LEU A 63 11.78 15.57 11.81
CA LEU A 63 11.16 15.65 10.48
C LEU A 63 12.10 15.18 9.36
N GLY A 64 13.41 15.29 9.51
CA GLY A 64 14.38 14.79 8.54
C GLY A 64 14.73 13.31 8.68
N CYS A 65 14.83 12.79 9.90
CA CYS A 65 15.30 11.42 10.14
C CYS A 65 14.16 10.40 10.30
N ALA A 66 13.00 10.79 10.84
CA ALA A 66 11.91 9.85 11.06
C ALA A 66 11.35 9.27 9.74
N PRO A 67 11.08 10.07 8.69
CA PRO A 67 10.68 9.51 7.39
C PRO A 67 11.70 8.54 6.82
N CYS A 68 13.00 8.82 7.01
CA CYS A 68 14.10 7.95 6.57
C CYS A 68 14.14 6.62 7.35
N ALA A 69 13.84 6.65 8.65
CA ALA A 69 13.74 5.44 9.46
C ALA A 69 12.52 4.60 9.06
N VAL A 70 11.37 5.24 8.83
CA VAL A 70 10.19 4.55 8.31
C VAL A 70 10.50 3.93 6.95
N ASN A 71 11.10 4.69 6.04
CA ASN A 71 11.51 4.20 4.72
C ASN A 71 12.43 2.97 4.80
N PHE A 72 13.38 2.96 5.72
CA PHE A 72 14.25 1.81 5.92
C PHE A 72 13.46 0.53 6.25
N TYR A 73 12.49 0.63 7.16
CA TYR A 73 11.68 -0.54 7.53
C TYR A 73 10.65 -0.91 6.45
N THR A 74 10.03 0.06 5.77
CA THR A 74 9.09 -0.24 4.68
C THR A 74 9.80 -0.96 3.53
N MET A 75 11.01 -0.52 3.18
CA MET A 75 11.85 -1.20 2.19
C MET A 75 12.21 -2.64 2.59
N GLN A 76 12.48 -2.90 3.87
CA GLN A 76 12.78 -4.25 4.35
C GLN A 76 11.55 -5.17 4.42
N LEU A 77 10.38 -4.62 4.77
CA LEU A 77 9.18 -5.41 5.01
C LEU A 77 8.38 -5.68 3.74
N ARG A 78 8.36 -4.75 2.80
CA ARG A 78 7.52 -4.85 1.60
C ARG A 78 8.22 -4.50 0.29
N GLY A 79 9.50 -4.12 0.32
CA GLY A 79 10.26 -3.76 -0.89
C GLY A 79 9.89 -2.40 -1.51
N GLU A 80 8.98 -1.64 -0.89
CA GLU A 80 8.53 -0.34 -1.34
C GLU A 80 8.99 0.77 -0.39
N PRO A 81 9.33 1.99 -0.90
CA PRO A 81 9.71 3.10 -0.06
C PRO A 81 8.52 3.65 0.74
N PHE A 82 8.82 4.55 1.68
CA PHE A 82 7.81 5.29 2.43
C PHE A 82 7.16 6.37 1.55
N LEU A 83 5.91 6.17 1.18
CA LEU A 83 5.15 7.00 0.25
C LEU A 83 4.15 7.90 1.00
N PRO A 84 3.74 9.05 0.42
CA PRO A 84 2.80 9.96 1.09
C PRO A 84 1.48 9.32 1.53
N TRP A 85 0.96 8.37 0.77
CA TRP A 85 -0.28 7.66 1.10
C TRP A 85 -0.12 6.65 2.23
N ASP A 86 1.11 6.27 2.61
CA ASP A 86 1.35 5.47 3.81
C ASP A 86 0.97 6.21 5.10
N LEU A 87 0.88 7.54 5.06
CA LEU A 87 0.36 8.32 6.18
C LEU A 87 -1.09 7.97 6.53
N MET A 88 -1.87 7.44 5.58
CA MET A 88 -3.23 6.97 5.82
C MET A 88 -3.26 5.67 6.64
N GLN A 89 -2.13 4.94 6.69
CA GLN A 89 -1.95 3.65 7.36
C GLN A 89 -1.20 3.75 8.69
N VAL A 90 -0.96 4.93 9.22
CA VAL A 90 -0.12 5.13 10.44
C VAL A 90 -0.67 4.34 11.64
N SER A 91 -2.00 4.25 11.80
CA SER A 91 -2.61 3.47 12.89
C SER A 91 -2.35 1.97 12.76
N GLU A 92 -2.33 1.46 11.54
CA GLU A 92 -2.05 0.05 11.23
C GLU A 92 -0.55 -0.24 11.36
N ALA A 93 0.28 0.66 10.84
CA ALA A 93 1.72 0.57 10.92
C ALA A 93 2.26 0.55 12.37
N ALA A 94 1.62 1.28 13.29
CA ALA A 94 1.98 1.26 14.70
C ALA A 94 1.76 -0.12 15.35
N GLY A 95 0.68 -0.81 14.98
CA GLY A 95 0.42 -2.18 15.40
C GLY A 95 1.46 -3.17 14.86
N VAL A 96 1.80 -3.03 13.58
CA VAL A 96 2.84 -3.83 12.91
C VAL A 96 4.22 -3.60 13.54
N ALA A 97 4.61 -2.34 13.76
CA ALA A 97 5.91 -1.99 14.31
C ALA A 97 6.15 -2.59 15.71
N SER A 98 5.10 -2.59 16.56
CA SER A 98 5.19 -3.18 17.90
C SER A 98 5.37 -4.70 17.89
N ALA A 99 4.82 -5.37 16.88
CA ALA A 99 4.80 -6.82 16.74
C ALA A 99 5.97 -7.38 15.91
N ALA A 100 6.51 -6.59 14.98
CA ALA A 100 7.56 -7.00 14.04
C ALA A 100 8.95 -7.20 14.68
N GLY A 101 9.11 -6.91 15.99
CA GLY A 101 10.38 -7.02 16.68
C GLY A 101 11.50 -6.20 16.02
N LEU A 102 11.15 -5.01 15.54
CA LEU A 102 12.07 -4.14 14.79
C LEU A 102 13.31 -3.85 15.63
N LYS A 103 14.48 -4.25 15.11
CA LYS A 103 15.76 -4.00 15.75
C LYS A 103 16.30 -2.65 15.29
N LEU A 104 16.67 -1.79 16.24
CA LEU A 104 17.32 -0.53 15.92
C LEU A 104 18.65 -0.80 15.19
N GLN A 105 18.81 -0.21 14.04
CA GLN A 105 20.04 -0.26 13.27
C GLN A 105 21.12 0.63 13.91
N THR A 106 22.37 0.27 13.72
CA THR A 106 23.52 1.06 14.21
C THR A 106 23.46 2.49 13.69
N SER A 107 23.10 2.70 12.41
CA SER A 107 22.91 4.02 11.82
C SER A 107 21.88 4.86 12.57
N MET A 108 20.77 4.26 13.01
CA MET A 108 19.72 4.97 13.78
C MET A 108 20.23 5.35 15.18
N VAL A 109 20.88 4.43 15.88
CA VAL A 109 21.41 4.70 17.23
C VAL A 109 22.46 5.80 17.19
N VAL A 110 23.42 5.73 16.26
CA VAL A 110 24.45 6.77 16.11
C VAL A 110 23.81 8.10 15.68
N SER A 111 22.83 8.08 14.79
CA SER A 111 22.12 9.30 14.37
C SER A 111 21.39 9.95 15.54
N ILE A 112 20.74 9.19 16.41
CA ILE A 112 20.07 9.72 17.62
C ILE A 112 21.11 10.42 18.51
N VAL A 113 22.25 9.79 18.77
CA VAL A 113 23.34 10.39 19.57
C VAL A 113 23.85 11.67 18.96
N LEU A 114 24.09 11.68 17.65
CA LEU A 114 24.58 12.88 16.93
C LEU A 114 23.52 13.99 16.89
N VAL A 115 22.24 13.67 16.72
CA VAL A 115 21.13 14.64 16.79
C VAL A 115 21.05 15.26 18.19
N LEU A 116 21.19 14.47 19.25
CA LEU A 116 21.23 14.98 20.62
C LEU A 116 22.44 15.90 20.84
N ALA A 117 23.61 15.52 20.36
CA ALA A 117 24.80 16.36 20.42
C ALA A 117 24.65 17.69 19.66
N LEU A 118 24.06 17.66 18.45
CA LEU A 118 23.72 18.85 17.68
C LEU A 118 22.71 19.75 18.40
N THR A 119 21.72 19.14 19.03
CA THR A 119 20.70 19.85 19.83
C THR A 119 21.36 20.58 20.99
N VAL A 120 22.25 19.92 21.74
CA VAL A 120 23.02 20.55 22.81
C VAL A 120 23.96 21.62 22.28
N ALA A 121 24.66 21.37 21.20
CA ALA A 121 25.56 22.36 20.58
C ALA A 121 24.79 23.61 20.13
N SER A 122 23.58 23.45 19.60
CA SER A 122 22.74 24.58 19.17
C SER A 122 22.39 25.52 20.34
N PHE A 123 22.28 24.99 21.56
CA PHE A 123 22.05 25.79 22.76
C PHE A 123 23.20 26.77 23.03
N PHE A 124 24.45 26.34 22.85
CA PHE A 124 25.62 27.17 23.11
C PHE A 124 25.86 28.19 22.00
N VAL A 125 25.61 27.83 20.75
CA VAL A 125 25.88 28.68 19.58
C VAL A 125 24.83 29.82 19.49
N TYR A 126 23.56 29.56 19.83
CA TYR A 126 22.46 30.50 19.61
C TYR A 126 21.95 31.21 20.88
N ARG A 127 22.70 31.17 21.96
CA ARG A 127 22.34 31.75 23.26
C ARG A 127 21.88 33.23 23.23
N GLY A 128 22.25 33.98 22.19
CA GLY A 128 21.90 35.41 22.00
C GLY A 128 20.52 35.67 21.36
N ARG A 129 19.90 34.68 20.69
CA ARG A 129 18.62 34.87 19.96
C ARG A 129 17.37 34.93 20.87
N LEU A 130 17.46 34.50 22.10
CA LEU A 130 16.35 34.48 23.06
C LEU A 130 15.75 35.88 23.41
N ARG A 131 16.42 36.98 23.02
CA ARG A 131 16.08 38.37 23.35
C ARG A 131 15.44 39.18 22.21
N GLN A 132 15.02 38.58 21.10
CA GLN A 132 14.49 39.34 19.96
C GLN A 132 13.14 39.97 20.21
N ARG A 133 12.94 41.20 19.68
CA ARG A 133 11.67 41.95 19.70
C ARG A 133 10.61 41.23 18.86
N TRP A 134 9.32 41.45 19.13
CA TRP A 134 8.20 40.75 18.48
C TRP A 134 8.10 41.05 16.99
N LEU A 135 8.42 42.25 16.48
CA LEU A 135 8.37 42.61 15.07
C LEU A 135 9.33 41.82 14.21
N PRO A 136 10.65 41.72 14.51
CA PRO A 136 11.55 40.83 13.75
C PRO A 136 11.13 39.38 13.78
N ARG A 137 10.53 38.93 14.88
CA ARG A 137 10.01 37.59 14.99
C ARG A 137 8.86 37.34 14.01
N LEU A 138 7.86 38.22 13.97
CA LEU A 138 6.73 38.09 13.06
C LEU A 138 7.20 38.13 11.60
N ALA A 139 8.12 39.03 11.28
CA ALA A 139 8.72 39.11 9.95
C ALA A 139 9.50 37.85 9.58
N GLY A 140 10.34 37.32 10.48
CA GLY A 140 11.11 36.09 10.26
C GLY A 140 10.21 34.86 10.11
N THR A 141 9.21 34.72 10.97
CA THR A 141 8.21 33.63 10.85
C THR A 141 7.46 33.72 9.52
N GLY A 142 6.98 34.91 9.15
CA GLY A 142 6.29 35.13 7.88
C GLY A 142 7.17 34.84 6.67
N ALA A 143 8.40 35.34 6.67
CA ALA A 143 9.34 35.11 5.58
C ALA A 143 9.70 33.63 5.42
N SER A 144 9.97 32.93 6.53
CA SER A 144 10.28 31.48 6.49
C SER A 144 9.07 30.66 6.07
N ALA A 145 7.86 31.02 6.53
CA ALA A 145 6.64 30.35 6.09
C ALA A 145 6.37 30.54 4.60
N VAL A 146 6.50 31.78 4.10
CA VAL A 146 6.33 32.07 2.67
C VAL A 146 7.39 31.33 1.84
N ALA A 147 8.66 31.36 2.26
CA ALA A 147 9.73 30.65 1.56
C ALA A 147 9.47 29.13 1.53
N LEU A 148 9.01 28.55 2.63
CA LEU A 148 8.65 27.15 2.70
C LEU A 148 7.45 26.81 1.80
N CYS A 149 6.42 27.65 1.80
CA CYS A 149 5.28 27.50 0.88
C CYS A 149 5.73 27.60 -0.60
N LEU A 150 6.59 28.55 -0.94
CA LEU A 150 7.12 28.69 -2.30
C LEU A 150 7.95 27.46 -2.70
N LEU A 151 8.74 26.91 -1.79
CA LEU A 151 9.50 25.69 -2.04
C LEU A 151 8.56 24.49 -2.26
N ILE A 152 7.53 24.33 -1.44
CA ILE A 152 6.60 23.21 -1.56
C ILE A 152 5.73 23.38 -2.80
N PHE A 153 4.95 24.45 -2.89
CA PHE A 153 3.95 24.65 -3.94
C PHE A 153 4.54 25.13 -5.26
N GLY A 154 5.65 25.87 -5.22
CA GLY A 154 6.29 26.42 -6.42
C GLY A 154 7.39 25.54 -7.00
N VAL A 155 7.92 24.59 -6.24
CA VAL A 155 8.99 23.70 -6.72
C VAL A 155 8.57 22.24 -6.62
N TYR A 156 8.38 21.70 -5.42
CA TYR A 156 8.14 20.26 -5.24
C TYR A 156 6.85 19.78 -5.92
N LEU A 157 5.77 20.57 -5.84
CA LEU A 157 4.49 20.22 -6.45
C LEU A 157 4.36 20.69 -7.91
N GLN A 158 5.47 21.08 -8.54
CA GLN A 158 5.51 21.49 -9.96
C GLN A 158 6.42 20.53 -10.75
N PRO A 159 5.87 19.49 -11.39
CA PRO A 159 6.67 18.50 -12.13
C PRO A 159 7.58 19.14 -13.19
N ALA A 160 7.12 20.20 -13.87
CA ALA A 160 7.94 20.92 -14.85
C ALA A 160 9.18 21.57 -14.23
N VAL A 161 9.08 22.07 -12.98
CA VAL A 161 10.20 22.68 -12.28
C VAL A 161 11.18 21.62 -11.78
N THR A 162 10.66 20.53 -11.20
CA THR A 162 11.50 19.42 -10.71
C THR A 162 12.27 18.75 -11.85
N GLN A 163 11.66 18.61 -13.04
CA GLN A 163 12.34 18.09 -14.23
C GLN A 163 13.52 18.95 -14.67
N VAL A 164 13.38 20.28 -14.64
CA VAL A 164 14.50 21.20 -14.94
C VAL A 164 15.65 21.02 -13.96
N LEU A 165 15.37 20.62 -12.73
CA LEU A 165 16.38 20.31 -11.70
C LEU A 165 16.92 18.87 -11.79
N GLY A 166 16.59 18.15 -12.86
CA GLY A 166 17.05 16.78 -13.11
C GLY A 166 16.32 15.71 -12.30
N ILE A 167 15.16 16.04 -11.72
CA ILE A 167 14.32 15.10 -10.99
C ILE A 167 13.21 14.63 -11.93
N THR A 168 13.41 13.46 -12.53
CA THR A 168 12.44 12.85 -13.45
C THR A 168 11.55 11.89 -12.66
N PRO A 169 10.24 12.15 -12.58
CA PRO A 169 9.31 11.24 -11.91
C PRO A 169 9.38 9.84 -12.52
N ASP A 170 9.45 8.82 -11.67
CA ASP A 170 9.34 7.43 -12.06
C ASP A 170 8.23 6.79 -11.21
N ALA A 171 7.02 6.78 -11.77
CA ALA A 171 5.86 6.25 -11.08
C ALA A 171 5.92 4.72 -10.88
N TRP A 172 6.76 4.02 -11.65
CA TRP A 172 6.81 2.57 -11.72
C TRP A 172 7.90 1.95 -10.84
N MET A 173 9.01 2.67 -10.64
CA MET A 173 10.18 2.16 -9.91
C MET A 173 10.52 3.08 -8.73
N GLN A 174 9.62 3.13 -7.76
CA GLN A 174 9.74 4.04 -6.62
C GLN A 174 10.96 3.76 -5.73
N ASP A 175 11.37 2.49 -5.60
CA ASP A 175 12.60 2.12 -4.90
C ASP A 175 13.84 2.76 -5.54
N ARG A 176 13.93 2.73 -6.87
CA ARG A 176 14.98 3.37 -7.65
C ARG A 176 14.90 4.88 -7.56
N TYR A 177 13.70 5.43 -7.63
CA TYR A 177 13.45 6.87 -7.52
C TYR A 177 13.97 7.44 -6.20
N TYR A 178 13.63 6.79 -5.07
CA TYR A 178 14.10 7.20 -3.75
C TYR A 178 15.60 6.99 -3.57
N ARG A 179 16.17 5.98 -4.20
CA ARG A 179 17.61 5.73 -4.18
C ARG A 179 18.40 6.84 -4.90
N TYR A 180 17.87 7.39 -5.99
CA TYR A 180 18.52 8.46 -6.75
C TYR A 180 18.32 9.84 -6.10
N TYR A 181 17.12 10.16 -5.69
CA TYR A 181 16.76 11.53 -5.29
C TYR A 181 16.67 11.71 -3.77
N GLY A 182 16.86 10.65 -2.99
CA GLY A 182 16.75 10.68 -1.53
C GLY A 182 15.31 10.61 -1.04
N VAL A 183 15.14 10.21 0.24
CA VAL A 183 13.82 9.97 0.83
C VAL A 183 12.97 11.23 0.89
N LEU A 184 13.53 12.34 1.35
CA LEU A 184 12.76 13.59 1.53
C LEU A 184 12.27 14.16 0.20
N THR A 185 13.14 14.21 -0.81
CA THR A 185 12.73 14.67 -2.14
C THR A 185 11.75 13.72 -2.79
N GLY A 186 12.00 12.40 -2.72
CA GLY A 186 11.09 11.40 -3.24
C GLY A 186 9.70 11.49 -2.61
N PHE A 187 9.63 11.64 -1.28
CA PHE A 187 8.37 11.81 -0.58
C PHE A 187 7.63 13.10 -0.98
N MET A 188 8.33 14.24 -1.01
CA MET A 188 7.72 15.53 -1.32
C MET A 188 7.22 15.61 -2.77
N THR A 189 7.94 15.07 -3.72
CA THR A 189 7.51 15.04 -5.12
C THR A 189 6.34 14.09 -5.37
N ASN A 190 6.27 12.97 -4.63
CA ASN A 190 5.14 12.05 -4.70
C ASN A 190 3.83 12.60 -4.13
N LEU A 191 3.84 13.73 -3.43
CA LEU A 191 2.60 14.42 -3.03
C LEU A 191 1.74 14.81 -4.25
N THR A 192 2.33 15.01 -5.42
CA THR A 192 1.59 15.25 -6.67
C THR A 192 0.78 14.05 -7.15
N ASN A 193 1.14 12.84 -6.68
CA ASN A 193 0.49 11.59 -7.07
C ASN A 193 -0.66 11.18 -6.12
N LEU A 194 -1.01 12.02 -5.14
CA LEU A 194 -2.18 11.79 -4.26
C LEU A 194 -3.50 11.86 -5.02
N GLU A 195 -3.56 12.64 -6.08
CA GLU A 195 -4.71 12.75 -6.96
C GLU A 195 -4.37 12.18 -8.34
N ILE A 196 -5.29 11.40 -8.91
CA ILE A 196 -5.16 10.91 -10.28
C ILE A 196 -5.48 12.07 -11.21
N ALA A 197 -4.52 12.44 -12.05
CA ALA A 197 -4.75 13.46 -13.08
C ALA A 197 -5.81 12.97 -14.06
N LYS A 198 -6.77 13.85 -14.40
CA LYS A 198 -7.73 13.56 -15.46
C LYS A 198 -6.99 13.43 -16.78
N PRO A 199 -7.27 12.39 -17.60
CA PRO A 199 -6.69 12.27 -18.93
C PRO A 199 -6.99 13.50 -19.79
N GLU A 200 -6.11 13.79 -20.74
CA GLU A 200 -6.36 14.84 -21.72
C GLU A 200 -7.64 14.52 -22.49
N GLY A 201 -8.51 15.53 -22.64
CA GLY A 201 -9.82 15.37 -23.30
C GLY A 201 -10.91 14.74 -22.43
N TYR A 202 -10.66 14.50 -21.12
CA TYR A 202 -11.67 13.96 -20.21
C TYR A 202 -12.85 14.93 -20.04
N SER A 203 -14.07 14.47 -20.43
CA SER A 203 -15.34 15.12 -20.17
C SER A 203 -16.44 14.07 -20.00
N GLU A 204 -17.56 14.42 -19.40
CA GLU A 204 -18.73 13.51 -19.33
C GLU A 204 -19.15 13.05 -20.72
N GLN A 205 -19.22 13.99 -21.69
CA GLN A 205 -19.56 13.67 -23.06
C GLN A 205 -18.58 12.66 -23.69
N ALA A 206 -17.28 12.81 -23.48
CA ALA A 206 -16.29 11.87 -24.01
C ALA A 206 -16.43 10.47 -23.38
N VAL A 207 -16.86 10.39 -22.12
CA VAL A 207 -17.15 9.11 -21.46
C VAL A 207 -18.43 8.50 -22.03
N ASP A 208 -19.50 9.29 -22.21
CA ASP A 208 -20.76 8.83 -22.81
C ASP A 208 -20.54 8.34 -24.24
N ASP A 209 -19.78 9.10 -25.06
CA ASP A 209 -19.41 8.70 -26.42
C ASP A 209 -18.64 7.37 -26.46
N ILE A 210 -17.74 7.13 -25.50
CA ILE A 210 -17.03 5.84 -25.36
C ILE A 210 -18.01 4.74 -25.00
N LEU A 211 -18.91 4.96 -24.04
CA LEU A 211 -19.89 3.97 -23.59
C LEU A 211 -20.88 3.62 -24.69
N ASP A 212 -21.35 4.59 -25.47
CA ASP A 212 -22.23 4.38 -26.61
C ASP A 212 -21.51 3.57 -27.71
N ASN A 213 -20.25 3.91 -28.00
CA ASN A 213 -19.43 3.14 -28.94
C ASN A 213 -19.17 1.70 -28.46
N VAL A 214 -18.99 1.49 -27.15
CA VAL A 214 -18.86 0.14 -26.57
C VAL A 214 -20.17 -0.60 -26.68
N ALA A 215 -21.30 0.02 -26.39
CA ALA A 215 -22.63 -0.61 -26.53
C ALA A 215 -22.93 -1.00 -27.99
N GLU A 216 -22.52 -0.18 -28.97
CA GLU A 216 -22.59 -0.55 -30.39
C GLU A 216 -21.60 -1.64 -30.79
N SER A 217 -20.41 -1.65 -30.16
CA SER A 217 -19.36 -2.65 -30.38
C SER A 217 -19.56 -3.95 -29.61
N GLU A 218 -20.55 -4.06 -28.74
CA GLU A 218 -20.96 -5.32 -28.11
C GLU A 218 -21.52 -6.35 -29.11
N LYS A 219 -21.54 -6.06 -30.37
CA LYS A 219 -21.39 -7.08 -31.40
C LYS A 219 -20.00 -7.75 -31.39
N PHE A 220 -19.18 -7.48 -30.39
CA PHE A 220 -18.03 -8.27 -30.09
C PHE A 220 -18.50 -9.71 -29.85
N SER A 221 -18.29 -10.53 -30.85
CA SER A 221 -18.29 -11.96 -30.67
C SER A 221 -17.31 -12.23 -29.54
N THR A 222 -17.84 -12.42 -28.35
CA THR A 222 -17.10 -13.04 -27.26
C THR A 222 -16.56 -14.32 -27.85
N GLY A 223 -15.25 -14.35 -28.09
CA GLY A 223 -14.61 -15.54 -28.63
C GLY A 223 -14.95 -16.77 -27.76
N PRO A 224 -14.77 -17.98 -28.24
CA PRO A 224 -15.23 -19.20 -27.58
C PRO A 224 -14.67 -19.42 -26.16
N MET A 225 -13.79 -18.57 -25.67
CA MET A 225 -13.22 -18.62 -24.31
C MET A 225 -14.03 -17.85 -23.26
N TYR A 226 -15.06 -17.08 -23.63
CA TYR A 226 -15.83 -16.32 -22.66
C TYR A 226 -17.29 -16.81 -22.61
N ALA A 227 -17.91 -16.73 -21.47
CA ALA A 227 -19.23 -17.17 -21.07
C ALA A 227 -20.38 -17.10 -22.12
N GLY A 228 -20.15 -16.51 -23.26
CA GLY A 228 -21.03 -16.51 -24.40
C GLY A 228 -21.41 -17.89 -24.90
N SER A 229 -20.51 -18.88 -24.81
CA SER A 229 -20.80 -20.25 -25.18
C SER A 229 -21.78 -20.92 -24.19
N TYR A 230 -21.61 -20.67 -22.89
CA TYR A 230 -22.52 -21.21 -21.87
C TYR A 230 -23.91 -20.58 -22.02
N ALA A 231 -24.00 -19.28 -22.18
CA ALA A 231 -25.27 -18.58 -22.37
C ALA A 231 -26.00 -18.96 -23.65
N ALA A 232 -25.27 -19.31 -24.72
CA ALA A 232 -25.85 -19.71 -26.01
C ALA A 232 -26.35 -21.17 -26.03
N THR A 233 -25.72 -22.04 -25.26
CA THR A 233 -26.03 -23.49 -25.26
C THR A 233 -26.93 -23.91 -24.10
N THR A 234 -27.05 -23.11 -23.02
CA THR A 234 -27.89 -23.45 -21.88
C THR A 234 -29.38 -23.17 -22.18
N PRO A 235 -30.29 -24.15 -22.00
CA PRO A 235 -31.72 -23.96 -22.17
C PRO A 235 -32.25 -22.80 -21.31
N LYS A 236 -33.26 -22.10 -21.81
CA LYS A 236 -33.81 -20.90 -21.14
C LYS A 236 -34.37 -21.22 -19.73
N GLU A 237 -34.83 -22.41 -19.52
CA GLU A 237 -35.34 -22.90 -18.24
C GLU A 237 -34.21 -23.12 -17.21
N GLU A 238 -33.06 -23.58 -17.64
CA GLU A 238 -31.88 -23.70 -16.77
C GLU A 238 -31.21 -22.33 -16.47
N ARG A 239 -31.36 -21.37 -17.36
CA ARG A 239 -30.90 -19.98 -17.10
C ARG A 239 -31.73 -19.29 -16.03
N ALA A 240 -32.91 -19.74 -15.75
CA ALA A 240 -33.77 -19.17 -14.69
C ALA A 240 -33.19 -19.39 -13.30
N LYS A 241 -32.36 -20.42 -13.11
CA LYS A 241 -31.69 -20.69 -11.84
C LYS A 241 -30.25 -20.14 -11.88
N GLN A 242 -30.09 -18.96 -11.32
CA GLN A 242 -28.76 -18.33 -11.20
C GLN A 242 -27.89 -19.12 -10.22
N PRO A 243 -26.64 -19.48 -10.55
CA PRO A 243 -25.78 -20.27 -9.68
C PRO A 243 -25.34 -19.47 -8.46
N THR A 244 -25.07 -20.16 -7.35
CA THR A 244 -24.24 -19.60 -6.28
C THR A 244 -22.82 -19.41 -6.78
N ILE A 245 -22.22 -18.27 -6.48
CA ILE A 245 -20.84 -17.93 -6.82
C ILE A 245 -20.06 -17.75 -5.52
N ILE A 246 -19.09 -18.63 -5.28
CA ILE A 246 -18.13 -18.51 -4.19
C ILE A 246 -16.78 -18.17 -4.82
N TYR A 247 -16.27 -16.99 -4.52
CA TYR A 247 -15.04 -16.44 -5.08
C TYR A 247 -13.99 -16.34 -3.98
N VAL A 248 -13.08 -17.33 -3.93
CA VAL A 248 -12.07 -17.44 -2.89
C VAL A 248 -10.74 -16.93 -3.43
N MET A 249 -10.13 -15.99 -2.73
CA MET A 249 -8.75 -15.61 -2.86
C MET A 249 -7.97 -16.32 -1.75
N ASP A 250 -7.26 -17.38 -2.13
CA ASP A 250 -6.37 -18.10 -1.22
C ASP A 250 -5.02 -17.33 -1.16
N GLU A 251 -4.96 -16.43 -0.19
CA GLU A 251 -3.94 -15.42 -0.09
C GLU A 251 -2.56 -16.03 0.15
N SER A 252 -1.58 -15.63 -0.68
CA SER A 252 -0.21 -16.13 -0.68
C SER A 252 -0.06 -17.66 -0.92
N TYR A 253 -1.14 -18.36 -1.31
CA TYR A 253 -1.04 -19.76 -1.72
C TYR A 253 -0.39 -19.87 -3.11
N TRP A 254 0.46 -20.86 -3.26
CA TRP A 254 1.03 -21.26 -4.54
C TRP A 254 1.39 -22.75 -4.51
N ASP A 255 1.46 -23.35 -5.68
CA ASP A 255 1.80 -24.75 -5.81
C ASP A 255 3.29 -24.97 -5.58
N VAL A 256 3.65 -25.52 -4.42
CA VAL A 256 5.05 -25.76 -4.05
C VAL A 256 5.72 -26.82 -4.92
N SER A 257 4.96 -27.65 -5.64
CA SER A 257 5.52 -28.63 -6.59
C SER A 257 6.27 -27.94 -7.75
N GLU A 258 5.98 -26.65 -8.01
CA GLU A 258 6.75 -25.85 -8.98
C GLU A 258 8.24 -25.71 -8.62
N LEU A 259 8.64 -25.99 -7.37
CA LEU A 259 10.04 -26.02 -6.97
C LEU A 259 10.82 -27.19 -7.58
N GLU A 260 10.13 -28.21 -8.10
CA GLU A 260 10.78 -29.34 -8.79
C GLU A 260 11.59 -28.88 -9.99
N GLN A 261 11.17 -27.84 -10.69
CA GLN A 261 11.94 -27.23 -11.79
C GLN A 261 13.31 -26.67 -11.34
N TYR A 262 13.49 -26.43 -10.04
CA TYR A 262 14.73 -25.95 -9.44
C TYR A 262 15.49 -27.06 -8.68
N GLY A 263 15.08 -28.33 -8.87
CA GLY A 263 15.73 -29.49 -8.29
C GLY A 263 15.32 -29.82 -6.84
N ILE A 264 14.25 -29.24 -6.35
CA ILE A 264 13.66 -29.57 -5.05
C ILE A 264 12.57 -30.62 -5.30
N THR A 265 12.75 -31.83 -4.80
CA THR A 265 11.80 -32.94 -5.00
C THR A 265 11.06 -33.23 -3.69
N PHE A 266 9.83 -33.70 -3.83
CA PHE A 266 8.95 -34.10 -2.74
C PHE A 266 8.67 -35.61 -2.81
N ASP A 267 8.66 -36.30 -1.66
CA ASP A 267 8.38 -37.74 -1.60
C ASP A 267 6.88 -38.05 -1.90
N THR A 268 6.02 -37.05 -1.75
CA THR A 268 4.59 -37.15 -2.00
C THR A 268 4.10 -35.89 -2.69
N ASP A 269 2.96 -35.98 -3.38
CA ASP A 269 2.29 -34.79 -3.94
C ASP A 269 1.75 -33.91 -2.80
N VAL A 270 2.43 -32.81 -2.55
CA VAL A 270 2.10 -31.86 -1.48
C VAL A 270 0.88 -30.98 -1.79
N SER A 271 0.47 -30.93 -3.07
CA SER A 271 -0.68 -30.16 -3.57
C SER A 271 -1.78 -31.07 -4.15
N GLN A 272 -1.91 -32.30 -3.65
CA GLN A 272 -2.77 -33.35 -4.23
C GLN A 272 -4.21 -32.91 -4.47
N ASN A 273 -4.80 -32.12 -3.58
CA ASN A 273 -6.17 -31.63 -3.72
C ASN A 273 -6.29 -30.61 -4.86
N LEU A 274 -5.31 -29.72 -5.00
CA LEU A 274 -5.25 -28.78 -6.11
C LEU A 274 -5.10 -29.53 -7.45
N HIS A 275 -4.17 -30.49 -7.51
CA HIS A 275 -3.94 -31.27 -8.72
C HIS A 275 -5.18 -32.11 -9.09
N ALA A 276 -5.86 -32.70 -8.11
CA ALA A 276 -7.12 -33.41 -8.36
C ALA A 276 -8.21 -32.47 -8.88
N LEU A 277 -8.32 -31.27 -8.34
CA LEU A 277 -9.28 -30.26 -8.81
C LEU A 277 -8.97 -29.81 -10.25
N GLN A 278 -7.72 -29.62 -10.60
CA GLN A 278 -7.27 -29.27 -11.96
C GLN A 278 -7.67 -30.32 -13.01
N GLN A 279 -7.79 -31.59 -12.63
CA GLN A 279 -8.23 -32.65 -13.55
C GLN A 279 -9.71 -32.53 -13.93
N THR A 280 -10.52 -31.87 -13.13
CA THR A 280 -11.98 -31.83 -13.28
C THR A 280 -12.55 -30.43 -13.50
N SER A 281 -11.71 -29.40 -13.44
CA SER A 281 -12.11 -28.00 -13.49
C SER A 281 -11.26 -27.21 -14.49
N ALA A 282 -11.79 -26.09 -14.96
CA ALA A 282 -10.98 -25.12 -15.70
C ALA A 282 -9.92 -24.49 -14.78
N TYR A 283 -8.70 -24.45 -15.21
CA TYR A 283 -7.61 -23.82 -14.48
C TYR A 283 -6.67 -23.05 -15.41
N GLY A 284 -5.85 -22.19 -14.84
CA GLY A 284 -4.85 -21.43 -15.57
C GLY A 284 -4.00 -20.58 -14.63
N ARG A 285 -3.03 -19.86 -15.17
CA ARG A 285 -2.21 -18.91 -14.43
C ARG A 285 -2.82 -17.52 -14.50
N ALA A 286 -2.92 -16.85 -13.35
CA ALA A 286 -3.22 -15.44 -13.26
C ALA A 286 -1.95 -14.68 -12.80
N TYR A 287 -1.71 -13.51 -13.41
CA TYR A 287 -0.61 -12.65 -12.98
C TYR A 287 -1.12 -11.67 -11.95
N SER A 288 -0.43 -11.59 -10.82
CA SER A 288 -0.72 -10.60 -9.79
C SER A 288 -0.22 -9.22 -10.22
N PRO A 289 -0.98 -8.13 -10.02
CA PRO A 289 -0.52 -6.77 -10.28
C PRO A 289 0.51 -6.30 -9.25
N SER A 290 0.62 -6.99 -8.13
CA SER A 290 1.51 -6.62 -7.02
C SER A 290 2.50 -7.73 -6.71
N PHE A 291 3.72 -7.35 -6.30
CA PHE A 291 4.76 -8.24 -5.81
C PHE A 291 5.03 -7.96 -4.33
N GLY A 292 5.16 -9.02 -3.54
CA GLY A 292 5.59 -8.92 -2.13
C GLY A 292 4.57 -8.31 -1.17
N GLY A 293 3.29 -8.24 -1.54
CA GLY A 293 2.21 -7.68 -0.73
C GLY A 293 1.16 -6.97 -1.58
N GLY A 294 0.26 -6.20 -0.94
CA GLY A 294 -0.77 -5.47 -1.66
C GLY A 294 -1.97 -6.33 -2.06
N THR A 295 -2.43 -7.23 -1.19
CA THR A 295 -3.62 -8.07 -1.40
C THR A 295 -4.81 -7.27 -1.91
N CYS A 296 -5.02 -6.05 -1.39
CA CYS A 296 -6.12 -5.18 -1.83
C CYS A 296 -6.01 -4.73 -3.29
N ASP A 297 -4.82 -4.75 -3.89
CA ASP A 297 -4.62 -4.39 -5.30
C ASP A 297 -5.17 -5.51 -6.18
N VAL A 298 -4.88 -6.77 -5.81
CA VAL A 298 -5.37 -7.97 -6.50
C VAL A 298 -6.89 -8.12 -6.33
N GLU A 299 -7.41 -7.91 -5.12
CA GLU A 299 -8.85 -7.88 -4.86
C GLU A 299 -9.56 -6.79 -5.68
N PHE A 300 -8.96 -5.60 -5.75
CA PHE A 300 -9.51 -4.49 -6.52
C PHE A 300 -9.64 -4.84 -8.00
N GLU A 301 -8.59 -5.37 -8.62
CA GLU A 301 -8.65 -5.79 -10.02
C GLU A 301 -9.66 -6.91 -10.24
N ALA A 302 -9.66 -7.91 -9.37
CA ALA A 302 -10.55 -9.06 -9.48
C ALA A 302 -12.04 -8.69 -9.31
N LEU A 303 -12.35 -7.73 -8.44
CA LEU A 303 -13.73 -7.32 -8.15
C LEU A 303 -14.25 -6.21 -9.05
N THR A 304 -13.37 -5.39 -9.62
CA THR A 304 -13.77 -4.23 -10.43
C THR A 304 -13.49 -4.37 -11.92
N GLY A 305 -12.51 -5.21 -12.28
CA GLY A 305 -11.97 -5.27 -13.63
C GLY A 305 -11.09 -4.08 -14.02
N TYR A 306 -10.88 -3.12 -13.12
CA TYR A 306 -9.98 -1.97 -13.36
C TYR A 306 -8.55 -2.33 -12.97
N SER A 307 -7.58 -2.05 -13.84
CA SER A 307 -6.19 -2.33 -13.55
C SER A 307 -5.55 -1.26 -12.66
N VAL A 308 -4.84 -1.69 -11.61
CA VAL A 308 -3.99 -0.82 -10.78
C VAL A 308 -2.80 -0.27 -11.54
N SER A 309 -2.49 -0.81 -12.72
CA SER A 309 -1.42 -0.31 -13.59
C SER A 309 -1.62 1.13 -14.05
N PHE A 310 -2.84 1.65 -13.99
CA PHE A 310 -3.17 3.03 -14.29
C PHE A 310 -3.11 3.97 -13.07
N LEU A 311 -2.81 3.41 -11.90
CA LEU A 311 -2.63 4.18 -10.67
C LEU A 311 -1.14 4.44 -10.44
N PRO A 312 -0.79 5.50 -9.69
CA PRO A 312 0.59 5.69 -9.24
C PRO A 312 1.11 4.44 -8.50
N SER A 313 2.37 4.08 -8.73
CA SER A 313 3.00 2.93 -8.08
C SER A 313 2.85 2.99 -6.57
N GLY A 314 2.60 1.85 -5.94
CA GLY A 314 2.36 1.76 -4.50
C GLY A 314 0.99 2.26 -4.05
N SER A 315 0.12 2.71 -4.97
CA SER A 315 -1.27 3.07 -4.64
C SER A 315 -1.98 1.90 -3.97
N LYS A 316 -2.85 2.22 -3.01
CA LYS A 316 -3.71 1.25 -2.34
C LYS A 316 -5.17 1.62 -2.62
N PRO A 317 -5.79 0.98 -3.63
CA PRO A 317 -7.10 1.39 -4.14
C PRO A 317 -8.17 1.51 -3.06
N TYR A 318 -8.25 0.55 -2.14
CA TYR A 318 -9.24 0.55 -1.07
C TYR A 318 -9.11 1.74 -0.12
N GLN A 319 -7.91 2.25 0.08
CA GLN A 319 -7.66 3.35 0.99
C GLN A 319 -7.75 4.72 0.30
N GLN A 320 -7.42 4.79 -0.99
CA GLN A 320 -7.28 6.05 -1.71
C GLN A 320 -8.44 6.32 -2.68
N HIS A 321 -8.98 5.29 -3.32
CA HIS A 321 -9.85 5.46 -4.48
C HIS A 321 -11.27 4.90 -4.25
N VAL A 322 -11.45 3.84 -3.47
CA VAL A 322 -12.76 3.27 -3.15
C VAL A 322 -13.41 4.04 -1.99
N THR A 323 -13.54 5.36 -2.13
CA THR A 323 -14.09 6.25 -1.11
C THR A 323 -15.58 6.52 -1.25
N LYS A 324 -16.18 6.07 -2.35
CA LYS A 324 -17.61 6.19 -2.69
C LYS A 324 -18.05 4.95 -3.47
N PRO A 325 -19.37 4.68 -3.58
CA PRO A 325 -19.86 3.59 -4.41
C PRO A 325 -19.32 3.66 -5.83
N MET A 326 -18.82 2.53 -6.32
CA MET A 326 -18.29 2.40 -7.66
C MET A 326 -18.73 1.10 -8.30
N PHE A 327 -18.64 0.98 -9.63
CA PHE A 327 -18.95 -0.25 -10.33
C PHE A 327 -17.97 -1.36 -9.93
N ALA A 328 -18.53 -2.49 -9.52
CA ALA A 328 -17.78 -3.69 -9.16
C ALA A 328 -18.67 -4.92 -9.30
N LEU A 329 -18.06 -6.09 -9.36
CA LEU A 329 -18.78 -7.36 -9.49
C LEU A 329 -19.89 -7.56 -8.44
N PRO A 330 -19.68 -7.27 -7.12
CA PRO A 330 -20.75 -7.36 -6.15
C PRO A 330 -21.94 -6.44 -6.45
N ASN A 331 -21.67 -5.19 -6.87
CA ASN A 331 -22.72 -4.26 -7.26
C ASN A 331 -23.50 -4.75 -8.48
N TYR A 332 -22.79 -5.25 -9.50
CA TYR A 332 -23.40 -5.81 -10.70
C TYR A 332 -24.28 -7.02 -10.36
N LEU A 333 -23.79 -7.95 -9.57
CA LEU A 333 -24.54 -9.15 -9.17
C LEU A 333 -25.75 -8.78 -8.30
N LYS A 334 -25.64 -7.77 -7.43
CA LYS A 334 -26.76 -7.25 -6.67
C LYS A 334 -27.88 -6.71 -7.58
N LEU A 335 -27.54 -6.03 -8.69
CA LEU A 335 -28.52 -5.63 -9.71
C LEU A 335 -29.17 -6.83 -10.41
N LYS A 336 -28.49 -7.99 -10.45
CA LYS A 336 -29.03 -9.24 -10.97
C LYS A 336 -29.80 -10.06 -9.91
N GLY A 337 -30.02 -9.50 -8.71
CA GLY A 337 -30.80 -10.10 -7.65
C GLY A 337 -30.03 -10.95 -6.66
N TYR A 338 -28.71 -10.97 -6.72
CA TYR A 338 -27.88 -11.72 -5.77
C TYR A 338 -27.87 -11.08 -4.37
N GLN A 339 -27.78 -11.92 -3.36
CA GLN A 339 -27.26 -11.53 -2.05
C GLN A 339 -25.73 -11.49 -2.13
N THR A 340 -25.09 -10.52 -1.51
CA THR A 340 -23.65 -10.35 -1.59
C THR A 340 -23.03 -10.27 -0.21
N ALA A 341 -22.02 -11.10 0.08
CA ALA A 341 -21.26 -11.04 1.33
C ALA A 341 -19.76 -11.22 1.08
N ALA A 342 -18.95 -10.69 1.99
CA ALA A 342 -17.53 -10.93 2.04
C ALA A 342 -17.14 -11.55 3.38
N VAL A 343 -16.14 -12.44 3.38
CA VAL A 343 -15.57 -13.09 4.56
C VAL A 343 -14.06 -12.95 4.53
N HIS A 344 -13.47 -12.42 5.60
CA HIS A 344 -12.03 -12.27 5.70
C HIS A 344 -11.54 -12.52 7.12
N CYS A 345 -10.68 -13.49 7.30
CA CYS A 345 -10.19 -13.92 8.60
C CYS A 345 -9.09 -13.01 9.18
N PHE A 346 -9.21 -11.72 8.91
CA PHE A 346 -8.37 -10.66 9.48
C PHE A 346 -9.20 -9.45 9.88
N TRP A 347 -8.58 -8.43 10.49
CA TRP A 347 -9.29 -7.26 11.00
C TRP A 347 -9.95 -6.44 9.88
N ALA A 348 -11.21 -6.05 10.10
CA ALA A 348 -12.03 -5.30 9.13
C ALA A 348 -11.37 -4.01 8.62
N LYS A 349 -10.68 -3.31 9.50
CA LYS A 349 -10.02 -2.04 9.17
C LYS A 349 -8.76 -2.20 8.30
N TYR A 350 -8.21 -3.41 8.22
CA TYR A 350 -7.02 -3.64 7.42
C TYR A 350 -7.32 -3.43 5.94
N TRP A 351 -6.46 -2.68 5.27
CA TRP A 351 -6.72 -2.15 3.91
C TRP A 351 -8.02 -1.34 3.80
N SER A 352 -8.59 -0.85 4.92
CA SER A 352 -9.88 -0.14 4.95
C SER A 352 -11.04 -0.94 4.34
N ARG A 353 -11.06 -2.27 4.46
CA ARG A 353 -12.12 -3.14 3.91
C ARG A 353 -13.49 -2.81 4.49
N ASP A 354 -13.54 -2.40 5.76
CA ASP A 354 -14.77 -1.92 6.41
C ASP A 354 -15.46 -0.78 5.64
N LYS A 355 -14.70 0.02 4.89
CA LYS A 355 -15.20 1.12 4.05
C LYS A 355 -15.29 0.74 2.57
N ALA A 356 -14.31 -0.01 2.07
CA ALA A 356 -14.22 -0.37 0.67
C ALA A 356 -15.31 -1.37 0.26
N TYR A 357 -15.53 -2.43 1.01
CA TYR A 357 -16.48 -3.47 0.65
C TYR A 357 -17.95 -2.97 0.50
N PRO A 358 -18.48 -2.13 1.39
CA PRO A 358 -19.79 -1.51 1.15
C PRO A 358 -19.85 -0.70 -0.15
N ASN A 359 -18.78 0.04 -0.47
CA ASN A 359 -18.68 0.82 -1.71
C ASN A 359 -18.57 -0.05 -2.97
N LEU A 360 -18.00 -1.23 -2.86
CA LEU A 360 -17.96 -2.23 -3.93
C LEU A 360 -19.28 -3.02 -4.07
N GLY A 361 -20.20 -2.90 -3.10
CA GLY A 361 -21.53 -3.50 -3.18
C GLY A 361 -21.77 -4.73 -2.32
N PHE A 362 -20.86 -5.09 -1.42
CA PHE A 362 -21.13 -6.11 -0.43
C PHE A 362 -22.16 -5.61 0.58
N SER A 363 -23.17 -6.44 0.85
CA SER A 363 -24.22 -6.14 1.83
C SER A 363 -23.83 -6.54 3.24
N ASP A 364 -22.97 -7.54 3.35
CA ASP A 364 -22.49 -8.10 4.61
C ASP A 364 -20.97 -8.29 4.53
N PHE A 365 -20.28 -8.06 5.64
CA PHE A 365 -18.83 -8.30 5.75
C PHE A 365 -18.55 -8.95 7.09
N ILE A 366 -18.05 -10.16 7.07
CA ILE A 366 -17.65 -10.96 8.23
C ILE A 366 -16.13 -10.91 8.33
N SER A 367 -15.64 -10.29 9.38
CA SER A 367 -14.22 -10.13 9.66
C SER A 367 -13.78 -11.01 10.83
N LEU A 368 -12.49 -11.00 11.17
CA LEU A 368 -11.96 -11.75 12.31
C LEU A 368 -12.65 -11.39 13.62
N GLU A 369 -13.12 -10.14 13.76
CA GLU A 369 -13.83 -9.66 14.94
C GLU A 369 -15.18 -10.35 15.15
N ASP A 370 -15.78 -10.84 14.07
CA ASP A 370 -17.09 -11.50 14.06
C ASP A 370 -16.96 -13.03 14.18
N MET A 371 -15.74 -13.58 14.00
CA MET A 371 -15.50 -15.02 13.97
C MET A 371 -15.31 -15.59 15.37
N HIS A 372 -15.94 -16.72 15.63
CA HIS A 372 -15.81 -17.43 16.90
C HIS A 372 -15.38 -18.89 16.67
N GLY A 373 -14.61 -19.43 17.61
CA GLY A 373 -14.21 -20.83 17.58
C GLY A 373 -13.21 -21.20 16.48
N VAL A 374 -12.54 -20.22 15.89
CA VAL A 374 -11.55 -20.45 14.82
C VAL A 374 -10.24 -20.98 15.37
N THR A 375 -9.69 -21.98 14.69
CA THR A 375 -8.34 -22.50 14.94
C THR A 375 -7.32 -21.56 14.31
N LYS A 376 -6.21 -21.34 15.01
CA LYS A 376 -5.12 -20.49 14.53
C LYS A 376 -3.82 -21.28 14.52
N VAL A 377 -3.09 -21.17 13.41
CA VAL A 377 -1.74 -21.72 13.28
C VAL A 377 -0.71 -20.65 13.53
N ARG A 378 0.44 -21.02 13.96
CA ARG A 378 1.64 -20.20 14.23
C ARG A 378 1.37 -18.78 14.75
N LYS A 379 2.22 -18.34 15.66
CA LYS A 379 2.26 -16.93 16.08
C LYS A 379 2.83 -16.10 14.93
N HIS A 380 2.03 -15.15 14.48
CA HIS A 380 2.45 -14.17 13.48
C HIS A 380 2.77 -12.84 14.17
N TYR A 381 3.71 -12.07 13.64
CA TYR A 381 4.14 -10.81 14.28
C TYR A 381 3.03 -9.74 14.35
N TRP A 382 1.97 -9.87 13.54
CA TRP A 382 0.80 -8.96 13.58
C TRP A 382 -0.33 -9.48 14.45
N THR A 383 -0.35 -10.77 14.73
CA THR A 383 -1.51 -11.40 15.39
C THR A 383 -1.05 -12.51 16.32
N ASN A 384 -1.96 -12.96 17.17
CA ASN A 384 -1.72 -14.14 17.99
C ASN A 384 -2.03 -15.43 17.21
N GLY A 385 -1.59 -15.53 15.99
CA GLY A 385 -1.79 -16.64 15.07
C GLY A 385 -2.68 -16.27 13.88
N LEU A 386 -2.50 -16.96 12.77
CA LEU A 386 -3.32 -16.84 11.56
C LEU A 386 -4.40 -17.91 11.58
N VAL A 387 -5.61 -17.56 11.18
CA VAL A 387 -6.73 -18.53 11.08
C VAL A 387 -6.38 -19.56 10.01
N THR A 388 -6.64 -20.83 10.33
CA THR A 388 -6.40 -21.94 9.39
C THR A 388 -7.37 -21.90 8.22
N ASP A 389 -6.97 -22.44 7.06
CA ASP A 389 -7.83 -22.51 5.89
C ASP A 389 -9.04 -23.43 6.13
N ASP A 390 -8.91 -24.50 6.95
CA ASP A 390 -10.05 -25.30 7.41
C ASP A 390 -11.07 -24.45 8.17
N SER A 391 -10.62 -23.68 9.16
CA SER A 391 -11.52 -22.77 9.90
C SER A 391 -12.11 -21.69 9.00
N MET A 392 -11.35 -21.21 8.01
CA MET A 392 -11.88 -20.25 7.04
C MET A 392 -12.93 -20.89 6.15
N ALA A 393 -12.73 -22.13 5.70
CA ALA A 393 -13.73 -22.89 4.96
C ALA A 393 -15.02 -23.05 5.77
N ASP A 394 -14.92 -23.38 7.06
CA ASP A 394 -16.07 -23.46 7.96
C ASP A 394 -16.83 -22.11 8.06
N GLN A 395 -16.12 -20.99 8.13
CA GLN A 395 -16.75 -19.65 8.15
C GLN A 395 -17.45 -19.33 6.81
N ILE A 396 -16.89 -19.74 5.68
CA ILE A 396 -17.50 -19.60 4.36
C ILE A 396 -18.79 -20.43 4.30
N ILE A 397 -18.75 -21.68 4.75
CA ILE A 397 -19.91 -22.58 4.79
C ILE A 397 -21.01 -22.01 5.70
N GLN A 398 -20.67 -21.59 6.92
CA GLN A 398 -21.61 -20.98 7.86
C GLN A 398 -22.30 -19.74 7.26
N GLN A 399 -21.54 -18.87 6.61
CA GLN A 399 -22.11 -17.69 5.98
C GLN A 399 -22.99 -18.05 4.78
N TYR A 400 -22.59 -19.04 3.99
CA TYR A 400 -23.42 -19.57 2.91
C TYR A 400 -24.74 -20.13 3.44
N GLU A 401 -24.72 -20.97 4.48
CA GLU A 401 -25.90 -21.54 5.11
C GLU A 401 -26.84 -20.47 5.67
N LYS A 402 -26.28 -19.48 6.36
CA LYS A 402 -27.03 -18.31 6.85
C LYS A 402 -27.74 -17.57 5.72
N MET A 403 -27.06 -17.32 4.61
CA MET A 403 -27.62 -16.62 3.46
C MET A 403 -28.69 -17.47 2.75
N SER A 404 -28.43 -18.75 2.53
CA SER A 404 -29.35 -19.66 1.85
C SER A 404 -30.65 -19.92 2.65
N THR A 405 -30.58 -19.88 3.98
CA THR A 405 -31.76 -20.01 4.83
C THR A 405 -32.54 -18.69 4.96
N SER A 406 -31.89 -17.55 4.75
CA SER A 406 -32.54 -16.25 4.88
C SER A 406 -33.34 -15.83 3.64
N SER A 407 -33.04 -16.38 2.46
CA SER A 407 -33.69 -16.02 1.20
C SER A 407 -33.37 -17.01 0.08
N ASP A 408 -34.29 -17.19 -0.86
CA ASP A 408 -34.12 -18.01 -2.08
C ASP A 408 -33.30 -17.30 -3.18
N LYS A 409 -32.78 -16.10 -2.90
CA LYS A 409 -31.95 -15.37 -3.86
C LYS A 409 -30.60 -16.05 -4.08
N PRO A 410 -30.04 -15.98 -5.29
CA PRO A 410 -28.69 -16.50 -5.53
C PRO A 410 -27.66 -15.75 -4.68
N ILE A 411 -26.55 -16.43 -4.39
CA ILE A 411 -25.53 -15.93 -3.44
C ILE A 411 -24.24 -15.66 -4.19
N PHE A 412 -23.67 -14.50 -3.94
CA PHE A 412 -22.27 -14.18 -4.23
C PHE A 412 -21.51 -14.00 -2.92
N LEU A 413 -20.55 -14.86 -2.68
CA LEU A 413 -19.71 -14.86 -1.48
C LEU A 413 -18.24 -14.70 -1.91
N HIS A 414 -17.61 -13.62 -1.48
CA HIS A 414 -16.16 -13.39 -1.65
C HIS A 414 -15.44 -13.72 -0.35
N ALA A 415 -14.33 -14.46 -0.45
CA ALA A 415 -13.55 -14.85 0.72
C ALA A 415 -12.06 -14.61 0.48
N VAL A 416 -11.35 -14.17 1.53
CA VAL A 416 -9.89 -13.98 1.50
C VAL A 416 -9.29 -14.69 2.69
N THR A 417 -8.40 -15.66 2.44
CA THR A 417 -7.72 -16.45 3.49
C THR A 417 -6.49 -15.70 4.05
N MET A 418 -5.82 -16.28 5.02
CA MET A 418 -4.60 -15.70 5.64
C MET A 418 -3.56 -16.73 6.08
N GLN A 419 -3.86 -18.04 6.05
CA GLN A 419 -2.96 -19.06 6.60
C GLN A 419 -1.57 -19.02 5.98
N ASN A 420 -1.51 -18.80 4.67
CA ASN A 420 -0.26 -18.82 3.89
C ASN A 420 0.46 -17.47 3.86
N HIS A 421 -0.05 -16.46 4.61
CA HIS A 421 0.60 -15.15 4.66
C HIS A 421 2.01 -15.24 5.25
N THR A 422 2.99 -14.63 4.58
CA THR A 422 4.38 -14.56 5.07
C THR A 422 4.40 -13.97 6.50
N ASN A 423 5.30 -14.33 7.36
CA ASN A 423 6.73 -14.51 7.20
C ASN A 423 7.15 -15.98 7.41
N TYR A 424 7.88 -16.55 6.47
CA TYR A 424 8.37 -17.94 6.53
C TYR A 424 9.73 -18.09 7.24
N ASN A 425 10.33 -17.01 7.74
CA ASN A 425 11.68 -16.99 8.31
C ASN A 425 11.74 -17.32 9.81
N SER A 426 10.62 -17.69 10.45
CA SER A 426 10.63 -18.06 11.85
C SER A 426 10.76 -19.58 11.99
N CYS A 427 11.69 -20.05 12.84
CA CYS A 427 11.84 -21.46 13.23
C CYS A 427 10.56 -22.09 13.82
N LEU A 428 9.51 -21.32 14.02
CA LEU A 428 8.21 -21.78 14.53
C LEU A 428 7.40 -22.56 13.49
N LEU A 429 7.84 -22.63 12.23
CA LEU A 429 7.24 -23.47 11.19
C LEU A 429 7.45 -24.98 11.42
N TYR A 430 8.38 -25.38 12.28
CA TYR A 430 8.79 -26.77 12.46
C TYR A 430 8.38 -27.37 13.81
N THR A 431 7.60 -26.70 14.63
CA THR A 431 7.24 -27.15 15.99
C THR A 431 5.73 -27.24 16.23
N SER A 432 4.95 -27.48 15.20
CA SER A 432 3.55 -27.90 15.38
C SER A 432 3.47 -29.41 15.20
N ASP A 433 3.84 -30.14 16.24
CA ASP A 433 3.31 -31.49 16.48
C ASP A 433 1.95 -31.37 17.15
#